data_2589dd8eb40626d2cd7e15d2be05961e
#
_entry.id   2589dd8eb40626d2cd7e15d2be05961e
#
_cell.length_a   1.000
_cell.length_b   1.000
_cell.length_c   1.000
_cell.angle_alpha   90.00
_cell.angle_beta   90.00
_cell.angle_gamma   90.00
#
_symmetry.space_group_name_H-M   'P 1'
#
loop_
_entity.id
_entity.type
_entity.pdbx_description
1 polymer ?
#
loop_
_entity_poly.entity_id
_entity_poly.type
_entity_poly.pdbx_seq_one_letter_code
_entity_poly.pdbx_strand_id
1 'polypeptide(L)'
;MTDQSLPEGMVPLKTKLNLETAKAPWRELQTFFAQGLVLNIHKDLDILTVGEQFAADNKALFSEWLDSGQVAQVTDKQAMSWYEADASVWALVIKPWILVQAV
;
A
#
# COMPACT_ATOMS: atom_id res chain seq x y z
N MET A 1 18.90 18.67 5.62
CA MET A 1 18.44 19.94 5.82
C MET A 1 17.61 20.54 4.72
N THR A 2 17.80 20.11 3.57
CA THR A 2 17.08 20.62 2.45
C THR A 2 15.58 20.53 2.61
N ASP A 3 15.08 19.43 3.17
CA ASP A 3 13.64 19.23 3.29
C ASP A 3 12.98 20.28 4.17
N GLN A 4 13.73 20.78 5.15
CA GLN A 4 13.20 21.78 6.07
C GLN A 4 12.98 23.13 5.43
N SER A 5 13.69 23.39 4.34
CA SER A 5 13.57 24.66 3.64
C SER A 5 12.60 24.61 2.47
N LEU A 6 12.04 23.43 2.18
CA LEU A 6 11.12 23.28 1.06
C LEU A 6 9.68 23.44 1.51
N PRO A 7 8.82 24.08 0.70
CA PRO A 7 7.38 24.04 0.94
C PRO A 7 6.89 22.60 0.91
N GLU A 8 5.79 22.34 1.59
CA GLU A 8 5.24 20.99 1.67
C GLU A 8 5.07 20.34 0.30
N GLY A 9 4.60 21.09 -0.68
CA GLY A 9 4.40 20.55 -2.03
C GLY A 9 5.66 20.23 -2.77
N MET A 10 6.83 20.62 -2.23
CA MET A 10 8.13 20.37 -2.83
C MET A 10 8.86 19.18 -2.23
N VAL A 11 8.28 18.53 -1.23
CA VAL A 11 8.87 17.33 -0.62
C VAL A 11 8.89 16.21 -1.66
N PRO A 12 10.02 15.51 -1.82
CA PRO A 12 10.07 14.38 -2.75
C PRO A 12 8.99 13.35 -2.44
N LEU A 13 8.34 12.85 -3.49
CA LEU A 13 7.23 11.93 -3.33
C LEU A 13 7.57 10.71 -2.48
N LYS A 14 8.71 10.10 -2.72
CA LYS A 14 9.13 8.91 -1.98
C LYS A 14 9.28 9.20 -0.48
N THR A 15 9.82 10.35 -0.14
CA THR A 15 9.94 10.76 1.27
C THR A 15 8.57 10.93 1.90
N LYS A 16 7.64 11.56 1.18
CA LYS A 16 6.29 11.75 1.68
C LYS A 16 5.59 10.41 1.90
N LEU A 17 5.68 9.49 0.96
CA LEU A 17 5.06 8.16 1.08
C LEU A 17 5.68 7.36 2.22
N ASN A 18 6.99 7.48 2.42
CA ASN A 18 7.65 6.80 3.52
C ASN A 18 7.12 7.27 4.87
N LEU A 19 6.83 8.56 5.00
CA LEU A 19 6.26 9.10 6.23
C LEU A 19 4.81 8.63 6.46
N GLU A 20 4.11 8.27 5.40
CA GLU A 20 2.72 7.81 5.49
C GLU A 20 2.60 6.30 5.64
N THR A 21 3.68 5.55 5.40
CA THR A 21 3.68 4.10 5.52
C THR A 21 3.83 3.72 6.99
N ALA A 22 2.95 2.87 7.48
CA ALA A 22 2.98 2.44 8.88
C ALA A 22 2.42 1.03 9.00
N LYS A 23 2.76 0.38 10.11
CA LYS A 23 2.12 -0.88 10.47
C LYS A 23 0.73 -0.57 11.00
N ALA A 24 -0.26 -1.32 10.55
CA ALA A 24 -1.63 -1.17 11.01
C ALA A 24 -2.21 -2.55 11.31
N PRO A 25 -3.01 -2.67 12.39
CA PRO A 25 -3.71 -3.93 12.64
C PRO A 25 -4.67 -4.22 11.48
N TRP A 26 -4.64 -5.45 10.99
CA TRP A 26 -5.52 -5.82 9.88
C TRP A 26 -6.98 -5.52 10.20
N ARG A 27 -7.39 -5.73 11.45
CA ARG A 27 -8.78 -5.51 11.85
C ARG A 27 -9.27 -4.09 11.59
N GLU A 28 -8.37 -3.11 11.65
CA GLU A 28 -8.74 -1.72 11.34
C GLU A 28 -8.96 -1.49 9.85
N LEU A 29 -8.45 -2.38 9.00
CA LEU A 29 -8.58 -2.28 7.55
C LEU A 29 -9.75 -3.09 7.00
N GLN A 30 -10.45 -3.82 7.85
CA GLN A 30 -11.50 -4.75 7.45
C GLN A 30 -12.63 -4.07 6.66
N THR A 31 -13.01 -2.87 7.06
CA THR A 31 -14.05 -2.10 6.37
C THR A 31 -13.65 -1.79 4.95
N PHE A 32 -12.39 -1.41 4.76
CA PHE A 32 -11.87 -1.09 3.42
C PHE A 32 -11.73 -2.35 2.57
N PHE A 33 -11.35 -3.45 3.20
CA PHE A 33 -11.32 -4.74 2.51
C PHE A 33 -12.71 -5.11 2.00
N ALA A 34 -13.75 -4.92 2.81
CA ALA A 34 -15.12 -5.20 2.42
C ALA A 34 -15.58 -4.35 1.23
N GLN A 35 -14.98 -3.18 1.05
CA GLN A 35 -15.27 -2.30 -0.07
C GLN A 35 -14.44 -2.61 -1.32
N GLY A 36 -13.53 -3.58 -1.24
CA GLY A 36 -12.67 -3.95 -2.35
C GLY A 36 -11.53 -2.97 -2.62
N LEU A 37 -11.16 -2.18 -1.61
CA LEU A 37 -10.17 -1.10 -1.77
C LEU A 37 -8.77 -1.48 -1.29
N VAL A 38 -8.56 -2.69 -0.79
CA VAL A 38 -7.26 -3.11 -0.24
C VAL A 38 -6.54 -3.99 -1.24
N LEU A 39 -5.33 -3.58 -1.61
CA LEU A 39 -4.47 -4.32 -2.53
C LEU A 39 -3.29 -4.90 -1.79
N ASN A 40 -3.03 -6.18 -2.00
CA ASN A 40 -1.87 -6.86 -1.43
C ASN A 40 -0.68 -6.71 -2.36
N ILE A 41 0.44 -6.28 -1.80
CA ILE A 41 1.68 -6.11 -2.55
C ILE A 41 2.57 -7.31 -2.24
N HIS A 42 3.06 -7.99 -3.29
CA HIS A 42 3.93 -9.14 -3.13
C HIS A 42 5.20 -8.74 -2.37
N LYS A 43 5.72 -9.66 -1.57
CA LYS A 43 6.89 -9.41 -0.73
C LYS A 43 8.14 -8.99 -1.50
N ASP A 44 8.23 -9.37 -2.78
CA ASP A 44 9.38 -9.04 -3.62
C ASP A 44 9.34 -7.60 -4.13
N LEU A 45 8.22 -6.90 -3.96
CA LEU A 45 8.09 -5.51 -4.35
C LEU A 45 8.27 -4.61 -3.14
N ASP A 46 8.80 -3.42 -3.38
CA ASP A 46 8.88 -2.39 -2.37
C ASP A 46 7.57 -1.61 -2.37
N ILE A 47 6.83 -1.65 -1.27
CA ILE A 47 5.54 -0.97 -1.16
C ILE A 47 5.64 0.53 -1.46
N LEU A 48 6.77 1.15 -1.13
CA LEU A 48 6.98 2.57 -1.42
C LEU A 48 7.10 2.81 -2.92
N THR A 49 7.83 1.94 -3.62
CA THR A 49 7.96 2.02 -5.07
C THR A 49 6.61 1.84 -5.75
N VAL A 50 5.83 0.87 -5.30
CA VAL A 50 4.48 0.64 -5.82
C VAL A 50 3.62 1.89 -5.58
N GLY A 51 3.69 2.46 -4.39
CA GLY A 51 2.95 3.68 -4.06
C GLY A 51 3.33 4.85 -4.94
N GLU A 52 4.62 5.02 -5.25
CA GLU A 52 5.07 6.06 -6.16
C GLU A 52 4.45 5.91 -7.54
N GLN A 53 4.40 4.68 -8.06
CA GLN A 53 3.83 4.43 -9.38
C GLN A 53 2.32 4.64 -9.40
N PHE A 54 1.64 4.30 -8.32
CA PHE A 54 0.21 4.60 -8.18
C PHE A 54 -0.03 6.10 -8.20
N ALA A 55 0.76 6.85 -7.44
CA ALA A 55 0.63 8.30 -7.37
C ALA A 55 0.96 8.96 -8.70
N ALA A 56 1.86 8.36 -9.47
CA ALA A 56 2.23 8.85 -10.80
C ALA A 56 1.24 8.39 -11.89
N ASP A 57 0.24 7.60 -11.53
CA ASP A 57 -0.76 7.08 -12.46
C ASP A 57 -0.15 6.25 -13.59
N ASN A 58 0.85 5.45 -13.26
CA ASN A 58 1.53 4.59 -14.23
C ASN A 58 0.70 3.33 -14.51
N LYS A 59 -0.25 3.47 -15.41
CA LYS A 59 -1.22 2.40 -15.69
C LYS A 59 -0.60 1.17 -16.34
N ALA A 60 0.42 1.36 -17.16
CA ALA A 60 1.10 0.25 -17.83
C ALA A 60 1.77 -0.67 -16.81
N LEU A 61 2.50 -0.09 -15.86
CA LEU A 61 3.20 -0.87 -14.84
C LEU A 61 2.21 -1.52 -13.88
N PHE A 62 1.15 -0.82 -13.52
CA PHE A 62 0.10 -1.37 -12.67
C PHE A 62 -0.54 -2.59 -13.33
N SER A 63 -0.83 -2.50 -14.62
CA SER A 63 -1.39 -3.61 -15.39
C SER A 63 -0.45 -4.83 -15.39
N GLU A 64 0.84 -4.61 -15.55
CA GLU A 64 1.83 -5.68 -15.47
C GLU A 64 1.82 -6.39 -14.12
N TRP A 65 1.76 -5.61 -13.05
CA TRP A 65 1.73 -6.15 -11.70
C TRP A 65 0.46 -6.96 -11.43
N LEU A 66 -0.69 -6.49 -11.94
CA LEU A 66 -1.94 -7.22 -11.82
C LEU A 66 -1.88 -8.54 -12.58
N ASP A 67 -1.35 -8.52 -13.79
CA ASP A 67 -1.25 -9.71 -14.64
C ASP A 67 -0.33 -10.76 -14.02
N SER A 68 0.75 -10.33 -13.39
CA SER A 68 1.71 -11.25 -12.76
C SER A 68 1.29 -11.69 -11.35
N GLY A 69 0.27 -11.05 -10.78
CA GLY A 69 -0.17 -11.32 -9.42
C GLY A 69 0.68 -10.66 -8.35
N GLN A 70 1.63 -9.81 -8.72
CA GLN A 70 2.46 -9.11 -7.75
C GLN A 70 1.70 -8.02 -7.00
N VAL A 71 0.65 -7.50 -7.61
CA VAL A 71 -0.33 -6.63 -6.96
C VAL A 71 -1.69 -7.26 -7.22
N ALA A 72 -2.44 -7.54 -6.17
CA ALA A 72 -3.75 -8.19 -6.30
C ALA A 72 -4.64 -7.79 -5.13
N GLN A 73 -5.94 -7.93 -5.29
CA GLN A 73 -6.84 -7.74 -4.17
C GLN A 73 -6.56 -8.81 -3.11
N VAL A 74 -6.67 -8.41 -1.84
CA VAL A 74 -6.53 -9.35 -0.72
C VAL A 74 -7.62 -10.42 -0.85
N THR A 75 -7.24 -11.70 -0.75
CA THR A 75 -8.21 -12.80 -0.82
C THR A 75 -8.93 -12.97 0.51
N ASP A 76 -10.10 -13.60 0.47
CA ASP A 76 -10.84 -13.91 1.70
C ASP A 76 -10.02 -14.78 2.65
N LYS A 77 -9.30 -15.74 2.10
CA LYS A 77 -8.45 -16.63 2.88
C LYS A 77 -7.35 -15.85 3.61
N GLN A 78 -6.70 -14.93 2.91
CA GLN A 78 -5.65 -14.10 3.48
C GLN A 78 -6.20 -13.16 4.54
N ALA A 79 -7.34 -12.54 4.26
CA ALA A 79 -8.01 -11.65 5.21
C ALA A 79 -8.40 -12.40 6.49
N MET A 80 -8.93 -13.60 6.35
CA MET A 80 -9.30 -14.43 7.50
C MET A 80 -8.08 -14.81 8.33
N SER A 81 -7.00 -15.21 7.66
CA SER A 81 -5.75 -15.57 8.33
C SER A 81 -5.21 -14.41 9.16
N TRP A 82 -5.18 -13.22 8.59
CA TRP A 82 -4.72 -12.03 9.30
C TRP A 82 -5.65 -11.64 10.45
N TYR A 83 -6.95 -11.78 10.24
CA TYR A 83 -7.94 -11.46 11.27
C TYR A 83 -7.80 -12.39 12.47
N GLU A 84 -7.70 -13.69 12.24
CA GLU A 84 -7.60 -14.68 13.30
C GLU A 84 -6.28 -14.57 14.07
N ALA A 85 -5.21 -14.24 13.36
CA ALA A 85 -3.89 -14.07 13.96
C ALA A 85 -3.72 -12.71 14.65
N ASP A 86 -4.70 -11.82 14.53
CA ASP A 86 -4.59 -10.43 14.99
C ASP A 86 -3.32 -9.78 14.44
N ALA A 87 -3.08 -10.01 13.16
CA ALA A 87 -1.84 -9.59 12.51
C ALA A 87 -1.84 -8.11 12.20
N SER A 88 -0.64 -7.53 12.15
CA SER A 88 -0.43 -6.20 11.60
C SER A 88 0.20 -6.34 10.22
N VAL A 89 -0.08 -5.38 9.36
CA VAL A 89 0.50 -5.32 8.01
C VAL A 89 1.06 -3.95 7.77
N TRP A 90 2.02 -3.84 6.86
CA TRP A 90 2.43 -2.55 6.35
C TRP A 90 1.27 -1.98 5.54
N ALA A 91 0.94 -0.72 5.74
CA ALA A 91 -0.16 -0.06 5.04
C ALA A 91 0.28 1.29 4.51
N LEU A 92 -0.11 1.58 3.29
CA LEU A 92 0.15 2.87 2.63
C LEU A 92 -1.12 3.29 1.91
N VAL A 93 -1.63 4.45 2.26
CA VAL A 93 -2.88 4.96 1.68
C VAL A 93 -2.57 5.77 0.42
N ILE A 94 -3.08 5.30 -0.70
CA ILE A 94 -3.04 6.01 -2.00
C ILE A 94 -4.49 6.07 -2.47
N LYS A 95 -5.21 7.08 -2.03
CA LYS A 95 -6.67 7.15 -2.23
C LYS A 95 -7.09 6.88 -3.67
N PRO A 96 -8.13 6.07 -3.87
CA PRO A 96 -8.98 5.43 -2.85
C PRO A 96 -8.42 4.10 -2.32
N TRP A 97 -7.23 3.71 -2.74
CA TRP A 97 -6.64 2.41 -2.44
C TRP A 97 -5.86 2.41 -1.13
N ILE A 98 -5.84 1.26 -0.50
CA ILE A 98 -4.94 0.99 0.61
C ILE A 98 -4.04 -0.16 0.16
N LEU A 99 -2.74 0.10 0.07
CA LEU A 99 -1.75 -0.90 -0.27
C LEU A 99 -1.28 -1.56 1.02
N VAL A 100 -1.28 -2.89 1.05
CA VAL A 100 -0.81 -3.63 2.22
C VAL A 100 0.25 -4.65 1.83
N GLN A 101 1.14 -4.92 2.76
CA GLN A 101 2.19 -5.91 2.56
C GLN A 101 2.41 -6.63 3.88
N ALA A 102 2.53 -7.94 3.82
CA ALA A 102 2.77 -8.74 5.02
C ALA A 102 4.06 -8.32 5.70
N VAL A 103 4.04 -8.30 7.01
CA VAL A 103 5.22 -7.97 7.82
C VAL A 103 6.21 -9.13 7.81
#